data_8c208b43e1e25151605581cc320ad8f2
#
_entry.id   8c208b43e1e25151605581cc320ad8f2
#
_cell.length_a   1.000
_cell.length_b   1.000
_cell.length_c   1.000
_cell.angle_alpha   90.00
_cell.angle_beta   90.00
_cell.angle_gamma   90.00
#
_symmetry.space_group_name_H-M   'P 1'
#
loop_
_entity.id
_entity.type
_entity.pdbx_description
1 polymer ?
#
loop_
_entity_poly.entity_id
_entity_poly.type
_entity_poly.pdbx_seq_one_letter_code
_entity_poly.pdbx_strand_id
1 'polypeptide(L)'
;MSVEKTPCGAKEKKFTNQTILLISFLISIVSILPMFFFRDKLYGDDIVFHINRLLSLDTVWKGPINFTTNGGTGQLINTFYPWLTYYPIFLIYKLTQSVFVAWMSFQFLVRFVTCLLSFYGLRLLKYSDKQVMIFATFYLFSGYFLHNSYYRAAVGETLAMIFLPLVFVGVRLITFGDYKKWWVLTLGMLGLVYSHVLSVLLASLMIFLVVVTSFWTWDDKKERILGFLKATLVTLSMSLAFFVPMIEQF
;
A
#
# COMPACT_ATOMS: atom_id res chain seq x y z
N MET A 1 25.32 -23.73 -18.25
CA MET A 1 24.00 -24.37 -18.24
C MET A 1 23.08 -23.55 -19.12
N SER A 2 22.97 -23.92 -20.41
CA SER A 2 22.20 -23.22 -21.43
C SER A 2 20.71 -23.43 -21.16
N VAL A 3 20.00 -22.34 -20.80
CA VAL A 3 18.54 -22.35 -20.68
C VAL A 3 17.97 -22.43 -22.09
N GLU A 4 17.42 -23.58 -22.42
CA GLU A 4 16.69 -23.84 -23.66
C GLU A 4 15.56 -22.81 -23.81
N LYS A 5 15.63 -22.07 -24.91
CA LYS A 5 14.56 -21.17 -25.35
C LYS A 5 13.37 -22.04 -25.79
N THR A 6 12.35 -22.10 -24.97
CA THR A 6 11.08 -22.71 -25.34
C THR A 6 10.47 -21.97 -26.54
N PRO A 7 10.21 -22.62 -27.66
CA PRO A 7 9.57 -22.01 -28.81
C PRO A 7 8.05 -22.12 -28.64
N CYS A 8 7.41 -21.05 -28.31
CA CYS A 8 6.04 -20.80 -28.80
C CYS A 8 5.67 -19.34 -28.55
N GLY A 9 5.93 -18.52 -29.54
CA GLY A 9 5.59 -17.11 -29.53
C GLY A 9 4.13 -16.82 -29.88
N ALA A 10 3.18 -17.41 -29.19
CA ALA A 10 1.85 -16.82 -29.12
C ALA A 10 1.97 -15.56 -28.24
N LYS A 11 1.93 -14.36 -28.85
CA LYS A 11 1.84 -13.11 -28.08
C LYS A 11 0.61 -13.20 -27.19
N GLU A 12 0.80 -13.45 -25.90
CA GLU A 12 -0.33 -13.44 -24.96
C GLU A 12 -1.07 -12.11 -25.08
N LYS A 13 -2.38 -12.21 -25.35
CA LYS A 13 -3.23 -11.03 -25.54
C LYS A 13 -3.30 -10.27 -24.21
N LYS A 14 -2.82 -9.03 -24.20
CA LYS A 14 -2.90 -8.17 -23.04
C LYS A 14 -4.37 -7.87 -22.70
N PHE A 15 -4.69 -7.83 -21.42
CA PHE A 15 -6.00 -7.37 -20.96
C PHE A 15 -6.18 -5.89 -21.29
N THR A 16 -7.39 -5.52 -21.69
CA THR A 16 -7.76 -4.11 -21.81
C THR A 16 -7.86 -3.47 -20.43
N ASN A 17 -7.82 -2.15 -20.34
CA ASN A 17 -8.02 -1.45 -19.07
C ASN A 17 -9.39 -1.78 -18.47
N GLN A 18 -10.43 -1.91 -19.29
CA GLN A 18 -11.75 -2.33 -18.83
C GLN A 18 -11.73 -3.75 -18.23
N THR A 19 -11.03 -4.68 -18.86
CA THR A 19 -10.86 -6.04 -18.33
C THR A 19 -10.15 -6.03 -16.98
N ILE A 20 -9.08 -5.21 -16.84
CA ILE A 20 -8.35 -5.08 -15.57
C ILE A 20 -9.24 -4.51 -14.48
N LEU A 21 -9.99 -3.44 -14.79
CA LEU A 21 -10.93 -2.84 -13.85
C LEU A 21 -11.99 -3.85 -13.39
N LEU A 22 -12.58 -4.59 -14.33
CA LEU A 22 -13.58 -5.61 -14.02
C LEU A 22 -13.02 -6.74 -13.15
N ILE A 23 -11.86 -7.28 -13.51
CA ILE A 23 -11.20 -8.34 -12.72
C ILE A 23 -10.86 -7.84 -11.32
N SER A 24 -10.28 -6.64 -11.21
CA SER A 24 -9.94 -6.02 -9.92
C SER A 24 -11.19 -5.80 -9.06
N PHE A 25 -12.28 -5.35 -9.66
CA PHE A 25 -13.57 -5.20 -8.99
C PHE A 25 -14.10 -6.54 -8.48
N LEU A 26 -14.14 -7.56 -9.34
CA LEU A 26 -14.67 -8.90 -8.98
C LEU A 26 -13.84 -9.56 -7.85
N ILE A 27 -12.51 -9.55 -7.96
CA ILE A 27 -11.64 -10.09 -6.90
C ILE A 27 -11.90 -9.34 -5.58
N SER A 28 -12.02 -8.01 -5.62
CA SER A 28 -12.26 -7.20 -4.43
C SER A 28 -13.61 -7.50 -3.78
N ILE A 29 -14.67 -7.60 -4.57
CA ILE A 29 -16.00 -7.95 -4.07
C ILE A 29 -16.00 -9.35 -3.45
N VAL A 30 -15.48 -10.36 -4.15
CA VAL A 30 -15.40 -11.73 -3.64
C VAL A 30 -14.65 -11.78 -2.32
N SER A 31 -13.55 -11.02 -2.22
CA SER A 31 -12.72 -10.98 -1.02
C SER A 31 -13.41 -10.31 0.18
N ILE A 32 -14.42 -9.46 0.00
CA ILE A 32 -15.15 -8.82 1.11
C ILE A 32 -16.52 -9.44 1.38
N LEU A 33 -16.99 -10.38 0.53
CA LEU A 33 -18.31 -11.02 0.70
C LEU A 33 -18.58 -11.53 2.12
N PRO A 34 -17.64 -12.21 2.82
CA PRO A 34 -17.88 -12.67 4.17
C PRO A 34 -18.25 -11.56 5.16
N MET A 35 -17.78 -10.32 4.95
CA MET A 35 -18.06 -9.20 5.86
C MET A 35 -19.54 -8.79 5.81
N PHE A 36 -20.24 -9.04 4.72
CA PHE A 36 -21.68 -8.72 4.60
C PHE A 36 -22.57 -9.64 5.47
N PHE A 37 -22.10 -10.82 5.84
CA PHE A 37 -22.83 -11.68 6.77
C PHE A 37 -22.82 -11.14 8.21
N PHE A 38 -21.91 -10.23 8.52
CA PHE A 38 -21.75 -9.61 9.83
C PHE A 38 -22.04 -8.10 9.80
N ARG A 39 -22.91 -7.66 8.88
CA ARG A 39 -23.17 -6.26 8.57
C ARG A 39 -23.58 -5.37 9.74
N ASP A 40 -24.12 -5.95 10.81
CA ASP A 40 -24.58 -5.20 11.97
C ASP A 40 -23.49 -5.05 13.04
N LYS A 41 -22.30 -5.63 12.82
CA LYS A 41 -21.20 -5.61 13.78
C LYS A 41 -19.88 -5.34 13.07
N LEU A 42 -19.15 -4.37 13.55
CA LEU A 42 -17.77 -4.15 13.17
C LEU A 42 -16.87 -5.00 14.09
N TYR A 43 -16.10 -5.88 13.50
CA TYR A 43 -15.18 -6.77 14.20
C TYR A 43 -13.73 -6.37 13.97
N GLY A 44 -12.90 -6.65 14.96
CA GLY A 44 -11.46 -6.55 14.89
C GLY A 44 -10.87 -6.00 16.18
N ASP A 45 -9.71 -6.50 16.57
CA ASP A 45 -9.03 -6.10 17.81
C ASP A 45 -8.79 -4.59 17.85
N ASP A 46 -8.35 -4.00 16.73
CA ASP A 46 -8.00 -2.58 16.63
C ASP A 46 -9.15 -1.70 16.09
N ILE A 47 -10.36 -2.25 15.90
CA ILE A 47 -11.44 -1.55 15.19
C ILE A 47 -11.86 -0.25 15.89
N VAL A 48 -12.01 -0.29 17.20
CA VAL A 48 -12.42 0.87 18.02
C VAL A 48 -11.37 1.98 17.94
N PHE A 49 -10.11 1.61 18.02
CA PHE A 49 -8.98 2.54 17.85
C PHE A 49 -9.02 3.22 16.49
N HIS A 50 -9.20 2.45 15.41
CA HIS A 50 -9.20 3.01 14.06
C HIS A 50 -10.46 3.80 13.72
N ILE A 51 -11.62 3.49 14.32
CA ILE A 51 -12.82 4.34 14.22
C ILE A 51 -12.58 5.67 14.92
N ASN A 52 -12.05 5.67 16.15
CA ASN A 52 -11.71 6.91 16.84
C ASN A 52 -10.69 7.74 16.06
N ARG A 53 -9.70 7.08 15.46
CA ARG A 53 -8.76 7.72 14.53
C ARG A 53 -9.46 8.35 13.33
N LEU A 54 -10.39 7.64 12.70
CA LEU A 54 -11.17 8.15 11.58
C LEU A 54 -11.93 9.43 11.97
N LEU A 55 -12.63 9.40 13.10
CA LEU A 55 -13.39 10.55 13.61
C LEU A 55 -12.50 11.73 13.95
N SER A 56 -11.27 11.49 14.41
CA SER A 56 -10.29 12.54 14.74
C SER A 56 -9.70 13.27 13.54
N LEU A 57 -9.91 12.78 12.31
CA LEU A 57 -9.42 13.44 11.10
C LEU A 57 -10.17 14.73 10.76
N ASP A 58 -11.25 15.05 11.46
CA ASP A 58 -12.05 16.26 11.22
C ASP A 58 -11.22 17.56 11.35
N THR A 59 -10.26 17.57 12.25
CA THR A 59 -9.41 18.73 12.53
C THR A 59 -7.98 18.60 12.03
N VAL A 60 -7.63 17.50 11.36
CA VAL A 60 -6.25 17.14 11.03
C VAL A 60 -5.49 18.19 10.22
N TRP A 61 -6.18 18.93 9.36
CA TRP A 61 -5.59 20.02 8.57
C TRP A 61 -5.33 21.32 9.35
N LYS A 62 -5.95 21.46 10.54
CA LYS A 62 -5.70 22.57 11.47
C LYS A 62 -4.61 22.23 12.47
N GLY A 63 -4.42 20.96 12.71
CA GLY A 63 -3.41 20.39 13.59
C GLY A 63 -3.68 18.91 13.79
N PRO A 64 -2.61 18.10 13.98
CA PRO A 64 -2.75 16.63 14.14
C PRO A 64 -3.32 16.22 15.49
N ILE A 65 -3.42 17.16 16.44
CA ILE A 65 -4.00 16.94 17.77
C ILE A 65 -5.50 17.13 17.71
N ASN A 66 -6.25 16.17 18.21
CA ASN A 66 -7.71 16.24 18.30
C ASN A 66 -8.15 16.14 19.77
N PHE A 67 -8.90 17.12 20.25
CA PHE A 67 -9.38 17.20 21.62
C PHE A 67 -10.82 16.70 21.81
N THR A 68 -11.53 16.37 20.74
CA THR A 68 -12.97 16.03 20.78
C THR A 68 -13.25 14.53 20.80
N THR A 69 -12.26 13.71 20.47
CA THR A 69 -12.38 12.25 20.46
C THR A 69 -11.99 11.62 21.81
N ASN A 70 -12.17 10.32 21.91
CA ASN A 70 -11.80 9.52 23.07
C ASN A 70 -12.45 10.04 24.39
N GLY A 71 -13.77 10.30 24.32
CA GLY A 71 -14.51 10.79 25.49
C GLY A 71 -14.18 12.23 25.90
N GLY A 72 -13.60 13.02 25.01
CA GLY A 72 -13.19 14.42 25.28
C GLY A 72 -11.80 14.57 25.86
N THR A 73 -11.04 13.47 26.05
CA THR A 73 -9.66 13.52 26.56
C THR A 73 -8.65 13.89 25.47
N GLY A 74 -9.06 13.82 24.21
CA GLY A 74 -8.22 14.11 23.06
C GLY A 74 -7.29 12.97 22.64
N GLN A 75 -6.64 13.16 21.51
CA GLN A 75 -5.65 12.21 20.96
C GLN A 75 -4.53 12.93 20.20
N LEU A 76 -3.30 12.48 20.44
CA LEU A 76 -2.10 12.87 19.67
C LEU A 76 -1.81 11.88 18.52
N ILE A 77 -2.68 10.90 18.33
CA ILE A 77 -2.40 9.72 17.50
C ILE A 77 -2.04 10.08 16.05
N ASN A 78 -2.69 11.09 15.46
CA ASN A 78 -2.44 11.49 14.07
C ASN A 78 -1.12 12.27 13.90
N THR A 79 -0.44 12.64 14.97
CA THR A 79 0.93 13.15 14.93
C THR A 79 1.93 12.02 14.66
N PHE A 80 1.72 10.86 15.27
CA PHE A 80 2.64 9.72 15.22
C PHE A 80 2.19 8.61 14.26
N TYR A 81 0.92 8.61 13.89
CA TYR A 81 0.34 7.60 13.00
C TYR A 81 -0.09 8.24 11.67
N PRO A 82 0.48 7.82 10.52
CA PRO A 82 0.17 8.41 9.22
C PRO A 82 -1.33 8.33 8.91
N TRP A 83 -1.89 9.40 8.38
CA TRP A 83 -3.33 9.52 8.16
C TRP A 83 -3.73 9.80 6.71
N LEU A 84 -2.80 10.25 5.86
CA LEU A 84 -3.13 10.74 4.51
C LEU A 84 -3.82 9.67 3.65
N THR A 85 -3.35 8.43 3.68
CA THR A 85 -3.97 7.32 2.93
C THR A 85 -5.31 6.87 3.52
N TYR A 86 -5.58 7.22 4.78
CA TYR A 86 -6.87 6.95 5.45
C TYR A 86 -7.88 8.08 5.25
N TYR A 87 -7.43 9.27 4.86
CA TYR A 87 -8.29 10.45 4.68
C TYR A 87 -9.42 10.27 3.66
N PRO A 88 -9.25 9.56 2.52
CA PRO A 88 -10.37 9.28 1.61
C PRO A 88 -11.55 8.55 2.28
N ILE A 89 -11.27 7.68 3.24
CA ILE A 89 -12.30 6.95 4.01
C ILE A 89 -13.06 7.90 4.94
N PHE A 90 -12.34 8.85 5.54
CA PHE A 90 -12.96 9.93 6.31
C PHE A 90 -13.94 10.76 5.46
N LEU A 91 -13.57 11.09 4.22
CA LEU A 91 -14.49 11.80 3.31
C LEU A 91 -15.75 10.97 3.02
N ILE A 92 -15.63 9.66 2.81
CA ILE A 92 -16.80 8.77 2.64
C ILE A 92 -17.65 8.78 3.92
N TYR A 93 -17.05 8.74 5.09
CA TYR A 93 -17.75 8.86 6.36
C TYR A 93 -18.50 10.21 6.44
N LYS A 94 -17.86 11.32 6.11
CA LYS A 94 -18.50 12.67 6.12
C LYS A 94 -19.69 12.75 5.18
N LEU A 95 -19.62 12.11 4.02
CA LEU A 95 -20.71 12.09 3.04
C LEU A 95 -21.89 11.20 3.47
N THR A 96 -21.60 10.04 4.06
CA THR A 96 -22.61 9.02 4.34
C THR A 96 -23.12 9.05 5.79
N GLN A 97 -22.37 9.68 6.70
CA GLN A 97 -22.57 9.67 8.15
C GLN A 97 -22.64 8.24 8.74
N SER A 98 -22.10 7.27 8.02
CA SER A 98 -22.12 5.85 8.40
C SER A 98 -20.71 5.29 8.51
N VAL A 99 -20.33 4.92 9.74
CA VAL A 99 -19.04 4.24 10.01
C VAL A 99 -18.99 2.89 9.29
N PHE A 100 -20.12 2.18 9.21
CA PHE A 100 -20.20 0.91 8.51
C PHE A 100 -19.91 1.07 7.01
N VAL A 101 -20.53 2.05 6.36
CA VAL A 101 -20.30 2.33 4.92
C VAL A 101 -18.84 2.74 4.69
N ALA A 102 -18.28 3.60 5.55
CA ALA A 102 -16.88 3.99 5.47
C ALA A 102 -15.94 2.78 5.61
N TRP A 103 -16.21 1.88 6.57
CA TRP A 103 -15.43 0.67 6.79
C TRP A 103 -15.49 -0.30 5.60
N MET A 104 -16.69 -0.55 5.07
CA MET A 104 -16.86 -1.43 3.90
C MET A 104 -16.20 -0.85 2.65
N SER A 105 -16.30 0.48 2.48
CA SER A 105 -15.60 1.19 1.40
C SER A 105 -14.08 1.09 1.55
N PHE A 106 -13.56 1.22 2.78
CA PHE A 106 -12.15 1.00 3.08
C PHE A 106 -11.71 -0.41 2.65
N GLN A 107 -12.43 -1.43 3.10
CA GLN A 107 -12.11 -2.82 2.79
C GLN A 107 -12.13 -3.10 1.27
N PHE A 108 -13.10 -2.54 0.56
CA PHE A 108 -13.18 -2.63 -0.90
C PHE A 108 -12.02 -1.88 -1.58
N LEU A 109 -11.82 -0.61 -1.25
CA LEU A 109 -10.84 0.26 -1.91
C LEU A 109 -9.41 -0.26 -1.74
N VAL A 110 -9.05 -0.74 -0.55
CA VAL A 110 -7.73 -1.33 -0.32
C VAL A 110 -7.47 -2.46 -1.31
N ARG A 111 -8.40 -3.39 -1.46
CA ARG A 111 -8.26 -4.53 -2.37
C ARG A 111 -8.24 -4.12 -3.83
N PHE A 112 -9.14 -3.24 -4.19
CA PHE A 112 -9.29 -2.77 -5.56
C PHE A 112 -8.03 -2.03 -6.03
N VAL A 113 -7.52 -1.10 -5.21
CA VAL A 113 -6.30 -0.36 -5.54
C VAL A 113 -5.08 -1.28 -5.52
N THR A 114 -5.00 -2.24 -4.58
CA THR A 114 -3.93 -3.26 -4.58
C THR A 114 -3.89 -4.06 -5.89
N CYS A 115 -5.05 -4.50 -6.39
CA CYS A 115 -5.13 -5.17 -7.70
C CYS A 115 -4.62 -4.26 -8.82
N LEU A 116 -5.10 -3.02 -8.88
CA LEU A 116 -4.71 -2.07 -9.94
C LEU A 116 -3.21 -1.79 -9.92
N LEU A 117 -2.64 -1.48 -8.75
CA LEU A 117 -1.21 -1.22 -8.61
C LEU A 117 -0.37 -2.47 -8.94
N SER A 118 -0.86 -3.67 -8.61
CA SER A 118 -0.22 -4.92 -9.00
C SER A 118 -0.21 -5.10 -10.52
N PHE A 119 -1.34 -4.87 -11.20
CA PHE A 119 -1.42 -4.97 -12.66
C PHE A 119 -0.47 -3.97 -13.35
N TYR A 120 -0.56 -2.71 -13.02
CA TYR A 120 0.26 -1.69 -13.69
C TYR A 120 1.74 -1.79 -13.28
N GLY A 121 2.03 -2.10 -12.03
CA GLY A 121 3.39 -2.25 -11.53
C GLY A 121 4.11 -3.46 -12.13
N LEU A 122 3.53 -4.65 -12.01
CA LEU A 122 4.18 -5.89 -12.46
C LEU A 122 4.31 -5.97 -14.00
N ARG A 123 3.44 -5.28 -14.75
CA ARG A 123 3.63 -5.10 -16.19
C ARG A 123 4.94 -4.40 -16.54
N LEU A 124 5.47 -3.51 -15.70
CA LEU A 124 6.77 -2.88 -15.91
C LEU A 124 7.91 -3.89 -15.85
N LEU A 125 7.73 -5.00 -15.16
CA LEU A 125 8.63 -6.15 -15.10
C LEU A 125 8.36 -7.19 -16.20
N LYS A 126 7.44 -6.88 -17.13
CA LYS A 126 7.05 -7.73 -18.28
C LYS A 126 6.36 -9.04 -17.90
N TYR A 127 5.76 -9.13 -16.70
CA TYR A 127 4.88 -10.25 -16.37
C TYR A 127 3.61 -10.21 -17.23
N SER A 128 3.10 -11.39 -17.60
CA SER A 128 1.83 -11.50 -18.31
C SER A 128 0.65 -11.17 -17.40
N ASP A 129 -0.44 -10.69 -17.99
CA ASP A 129 -1.62 -10.27 -17.21
C ASP A 129 -2.24 -11.43 -16.42
N LYS A 130 -2.14 -12.67 -16.93
CA LYS A 130 -2.57 -13.86 -16.19
C LYS A 130 -1.70 -14.10 -14.95
N GLN A 131 -0.37 -13.96 -15.07
CA GLN A 131 0.53 -14.08 -13.92
C GLN A 131 0.24 -13.01 -12.88
N VAL A 132 -0.04 -11.77 -13.31
CA VAL A 132 -0.40 -10.68 -12.40
C VAL A 132 -1.74 -10.95 -11.71
N MET A 133 -2.73 -11.45 -12.44
CA MET A 133 -4.03 -11.82 -11.88
C MET A 133 -3.89 -12.91 -10.80
N ILE A 134 -3.10 -13.95 -11.09
CA ILE A 134 -2.79 -15.01 -10.11
C ILE A 134 -2.11 -14.41 -8.89
N PHE A 135 -1.06 -13.60 -9.08
CA PHE A 135 -0.37 -12.92 -7.98
C PHE A 135 -1.35 -12.10 -7.13
N ALA A 136 -2.14 -11.21 -7.75
CA ALA A 136 -3.08 -10.35 -7.02
C ALA A 136 -4.10 -11.15 -6.23
N THR A 137 -4.61 -12.25 -6.80
CA THR A 137 -5.54 -13.14 -6.10
C THR A 137 -4.87 -13.76 -4.88
N PHE A 138 -3.71 -14.42 -5.04
CA PHE A 138 -3.02 -15.04 -3.90
C PHE A 138 -2.57 -14.01 -2.86
N TYR A 139 -2.17 -12.82 -3.28
CA TYR A 139 -1.79 -11.75 -2.37
C TYR A 139 -2.96 -11.30 -1.48
N LEU A 140 -4.13 -11.03 -2.06
CA LEU A 140 -5.32 -10.59 -1.33
C LEU A 140 -5.95 -11.70 -0.48
N PHE A 141 -5.80 -12.97 -0.88
CA PHE A 141 -6.27 -14.13 -0.11
C PHE A 141 -5.17 -14.76 0.75
N SER A 142 -4.00 -14.11 0.88
CA SER A 142 -2.96 -14.58 1.80
C SER A 142 -3.45 -14.52 3.25
N GLY A 143 -3.00 -15.46 4.07
CA GLY A 143 -3.38 -15.52 5.48
C GLY A 143 -3.07 -14.22 6.22
N TYR A 144 -1.95 -13.56 5.92
CA TYR A 144 -1.57 -12.28 6.54
C TYR A 144 -2.52 -11.13 6.15
N PHE A 145 -2.89 -11.04 4.86
CA PHE A 145 -3.85 -10.02 4.40
C PHE A 145 -5.22 -10.21 5.03
N LEU A 146 -5.73 -11.45 5.03
CA LEU A 146 -7.02 -11.78 5.62
C LEU A 146 -7.02 -11.56 7.14
N HIS A 147 -5.96 -11.98 7.83
CA HIS A 147 -5.84 -11.79 9.28
C HIS A 147 -5.89 -10.31 9.66
N ASN A 148 -5.10 -9.45 8.99
CA ASN A 148 -5.11 -8.01 9.25
C ASN A 148 -6.45 -7.35 8.91
N SER A 149 -7.15 -7.85 7.89
CA SER A 149 -8.43 -7.28 7.45
C SER A 149 -9.63 -7.74 8.28
N TYR A 150 -9.69 -9.03 8.64
CA TYR A 150 -10.87 -9.65 9.24
C TYR A 150 -10.77 -9.80 10.75
N TYR A 151 -9.59 -10.12 11.26
CA TYR A 151 -9.39 -10.40 12.67
C TYR A 151 -8.87 -9.19 13.43
N ARG A 152 -7.73 -8.64 12.99
CA ARG A 152 -7.11 -7.50 13.70
C ARG A 152 -7.75 -6.15 13.40
N ALA A 153 -8.30 -5.95 12.22
CA ALA A 153 -8.69 -4.63 11.70
C ALA A 153 -7.50 -3.63 11.70
N ALA A 154 -6.30 -4.10 11.33
CA ALA A 154 -5.06 -3.33 11.34
C ALA A 154 -4.99 -2.38 10.13
N VAL A 155 -5.65 -1.22 10.21
CA VAL A 155 -5.83 -0.27 9.10
C VAL A 155 -4.50 0.18 8.51
N GLY A 156 -3.51 0.54 9.33
CA GLY A 156 -2.23 1.03 8.82
C GLY A 156 -1.47 -0.02 8.02
N GLU A 157 -1.37 -1.24 8.53
CA GLU A 157 -0.73 -2.36 7.83
C GLU A 157 -1.49 -2.69 6.53
N THR A 158 -2.81 -2.74 6.60
CA THR A 158 -3.66 -3.03 5.43
C THR A 158 -3.52 -1.96 4.35
N LEU A 159 -3.42 -0.67 4.71
CA LEU A 159 -3.11 0.41 3.78
C LEU A 159 -1.70 0.28 3.19
N ALA A 160 -0.70 -0.07 4.01
CA ALA A 160 0.67 -0.28 3.53
C ALA A 160 0.75 -1.41 2.50
N MET A 161 -0.05 -2.47 2.67
CA MET A 161 -0.10 -3.60 1.74
C MET A 161 -0.51 -3.20 0.32
N ILE A 162 -1.22 -2.07 0.13
CA ILE A 162 -1.53 -1.51 -1.20
C ILE A 162 -0.24 -1.23 -1.99
N PHE A 163 0.79 -0.74 -1.31
CA PHE A 163 1.99 -0.19 -1.93
C PHE A 163 3.18 -1.17 -1.97
N LEU A 164 3.14 -2.27 -1.21
CA LEU A 164 4.20 -3.28 -1.22
C LEU A 164 4.50 -3.86 -2.62
N PRO A 165 3.52 -4.13 -3.49
CA PRO A 165 3.79 -4.54 -4.86
C PRO A 165 4.62 -3.51 -5.65
N LEU A 166 4.38 -2.19 -5.45
CA LEU A 166 5.16 -1.14 -6.10
C LEU A 166 6.59 -1.05 -5.52
N VAL A 167 6.76 -1.23 -4.21
CA VAL A 167 8.10 -1.31 -3.59
C VAL A 167 8.89 -2.45 -4.23
N PHE A 168 8.29 -3.65 -4.29
CA PHE A 168 8.92 -4.81 -4.95
C PHE A 168 9.30 -4.50 -6.41
N VAL A 169 8.37 -3.94 -7.19
CA VAL A 169 8.60 -3.58 -8.60
C VAL A 169 9.71 -2.54 -8.72
N GLY A 170 9.68 -1.49 -7.89
CA GLY A 170 10.68 -0.43 -7.89
C GLY A 170 12.08 -0.95 -7.58
N VAL A 171 12.22 -1.78 -6.55
CA VAL A 171 13.49 -2.43 -6.20
C VAL A 171 13.98 -3.29 -7.37
N ARG A 172 13.12 -4.13 -7.95
CA ARG A 172 13.48 -4.98 -9.10
C ARG A 172 13.90 -4.18 -10.33
N LEU A 173 13.24 -3.05 -10.60
CA LEU A 173 13.61 -2.16 -11.71
C LEU A 173 14.99 -1.55 -11.47
N ILE A 174 15.28 -1.05 -10.28
CA ILE A 174 16.58 -0.43 -9.99
C ILE A 174 17.68 -1.48 -9.96
N THR A 175 17.47 -2.66 -9.35
CA THR A 175 18.51 -3.68 -9.17
C THR A 175 18.83 -4.45 -10.46
N PHE A 176 17.80 -4.85 -11.22
CA PHE A 176 17.99 -5.80 -12.34
C PHE A 176 17.27 -5.39 -13.62
N GLY A 177 16.58 -4.24 -13.63
CA GLY A 177 15.81 -3.75 -14.76
C GLY A 177 16.25 -2.36 -15.21
N ASP A 178 15.26 -1.56 -15.58
CA ASP A 178 15.42 -0.16 -16.00
C ASP A 178 15.48 0.76 -14.77
N TYR A 179 16.67 1.05 -14.28
CA TYR A 179 16.92 1.93 -13.12
C TYR A 179 16.41 3.35 -13.33
N LYS A 180 16.15 3.79 -14.56
CA LYS A 180 15.55 5.11 -14.85
C LYS A 180 14.14 5.23 -14.30
N LYS A 181 13.48 4.10 -14.02
CA LYS A 181 12.14 4.04 -13.40
C LYS A 181 12.21 4.02 -11.86
N TRP A 182 13.21 4.64 -11.26
CA TRP A 182 13.38 4.76 -9.80
C TRP A 182 12.15 5.39 -9.10
N TRP A 183 11.38 6.21 -9.81
CA TRP A 183 10.15 6.81 -9.31
C TRP A 183 9.09 5.80 -8.87
N VAL A 184 9.11 4.57 -9.39
CA VAL A 184 8.20 3.49 -8.95
C VAL A 184 8.46 3.13 -7.50
N LEU A 185 9.76 3.05 -7.11
CA LEU A 185 10.13 2.84 -5.71
C LEU A 185 9.70 4.02 -4.83
N THR A 186 9.88 5.25 -5.32
CA THR A 186 9.40 6.45 -4.63
C THR A 186 7.91 6.39 -4.33
N LEU A 187 7.08 6.07 -5.33
CA LEU A 187 5.63 5.95 -5.14
C LEU A 187 5.27 4.86 -4.12
N GLY A 188 5.92 3.71 -4.19
CA GLY A 188 5.73 2.64 -3.22
C GLY A 188 6.10 3.07 -1.80
N MET A 189 7.28 3.67 -1.62
CA MET A 189 7.76 4.11 -0.30
C MET A 189 6.93 5.27 0.27
N LEU A 190 6.51 6.24 -0.56
CA LEU A 190 5.59 7.31 -0.14
C LEU A 190 4.26 6.72 0.36
N GLY A 191 3.70 5.75 -0.38
CA GLY A 191 2.50 5.06 0.06
C GLY A 191 2.68 4.39 1.42
N LEU A 192 3.85 3.76 1.67
CA LEU A 192 4.15 3.19 2.99
C LEU A 192 4.27 4.26 4.07
N VAL A 193 5.02 5.36 3.81
CA VAL A 193 5.20 6.46 4.79
C VAL A 193 3.86 7.02 5.24
N TYR A 194 2.96 7.26 4.29
CA TYR A 194 1.64 7.82 4.59
C TYR A 194 0.59 6.78 5.03
N SER A 195 1.00 5.52 5.21
CA SER A 195 0.13 4.44 5.68
C SER A 195 0.58 3.88 7.04
N HIS A 196 1.84 3.43 7.15
CA HIS A 196 2.32 2.69 8.33
C HIS A 196 3.84 2.76 8.48
N VAL A 197 4.31 3.48 9.51
CA VAL A 197 5.74 3.74 9.72
C VAL A 197 6.56 2.45 9.92
N LEU A 198 6.03 1.47 10.64
CA LEU A 198 6.73 0.20 10.85
C LEU A 198 6.95 -0.56 9.54
N SER A 199 5.99 -0.49 8.60
CA SER A 199 6.16 -1.08 7.27
C SER A 199 7.26 -0.38 6.46
N VAL A 200 7.47 0.92 6.66
CA VAL A 200 8.62 1.65 6.06
C VAL A 200 9.94 1.08 6.56
N LEU A 201 10.05 0.86 7.88
CA LEU A 201 11.26 0.30 8.49
C LEU A 201 11.57 -1.09 7.91
N LEU A 202 10.58 -1.97 7.88
CA LEU A 202 10.74 -3.33 7.35
C LEU A 202 11.08 -3.34 5.86
N ALA A 203 10.40 -2.51 5.06
CA ALA A 203 10.69 -2.36 3.64
C ALA A 203 12.10 -1.81 3.41
N SER A 204 12.54 -0.82 4.19
CA SER A 204 13.88 -0.25 4.10
C SER A 204 14.96 -1.28 4.44
N LEU A 205 14.74 -2.10 5.47
CA LEU A 205 15.64 -3.21 5.80
C LEU A 205 15.71 -4.24 4.65
N MET A 206 14.56 -4.61 4.09
CA MET A 206 14.51 -5.52 2.92
C MET A 206 15.26 -4.92 1.73
N ILE A 207 15.07 -3.63 1.42
CA ILE A 207 15.77 -2.94 0.34
C ILE A 207 17.27 -2.98 0.59
N PHE A 208 17.71 -2.65 1.81
CA PHE A 208 19.12 -2.69 2.19
C PHE A 208 19.72 -4.09 1.96
N LEU A 209 19.06 -5.16 2.42
CA LEU A 209 19.51 -6.53 2.22
C LEU A 209 19.60 -6.90 0.73
N VAL A 210 18.59 -6.51 -0.08
CA VAL A 210 18.63 -6.75 -1.53
C VAL A 210 19.80 -6.01 -2.18
N VAL A 211 20.04 -4.75 -1.80
CA VAL A 211 21.17 -3.96 -2.33
C VAL A 211 22.48 -4.63 -1.97
N VAL A 212 22.71 -4.97 -0.72
CA VAL A 212 23.97 -5.59 -0.25
C VAL A 212 24.23 -6.92 -0.97
N THR A 213 23.23 -7.77 -1.08
CA THR A 213 23.38 -9.11 -1.68
C THR A 213 23.51 -9.08 -3.19
N SER A 214 22.90 -8.08 -3.87
CA SER A 214 22.91 -7.98 -5.34
C SER A 214 23.97 -7.04 -5.90
N PHE A 215 24.56 -6.16 -5.09
CA PHE A 215 25.49 -5.11 -5.53
C PHE A 215 26.65 -5.61 -6.41
N TRP A 216 27.20 -6.77 -6.07
CA TRP A 216 28.33 -7.35 -6.79
C TRP A 216 27.99 -7.84 -8.19
N THR A 217 26.70 -8.10 -8.46
CA THR A 217 26.19 -8.57 -9.75
C THR A 217 25.76 -7.45 -10.70
N TRP A 218 25.86 -6.18 -10.29
CA TRP A 218 25.40 -5.06 -11.10
C TRP A 218 26.46 -4.62 -12.10
N ASP A 219 26.03 -4.36 -13.34
CA ASP A 219 26.87 -3.78 -14.40
C ASP A 219 27.00 -2.25 -14.21
N ASP A 220 25.86 -1.52 -14.05
CA ASP A 220 25.80 -0.07 -13.94
C ASP A 220 25.72 0.39 -12.47
N LYS A 221 26.67 0.02 -11.62
CA LYS A 221 26.63 0.22 -10.17
C LYS A 221 26.33 1.66 -9.78
N LYS A 222 27.01 2.63 -10.37
CA LYS A 222 26.84 4.05 -10.10
C LYS A 222 25.42 4.52 -10.36
N GLU A 223 24.88 4.16 -11.52
CA GLU A 223 23.55 4.61 -11.95
C GLU A 223 22.44 3.97 -11.09
N ARG A 224 22.63 2.71 -10.69
CA ARG A 224 21.68 2.00 -9.81
C ARG A 224 21.70 2.57 -8.38
N ILE A 225 22.88 2.90 -7.84
CA ILE A 225 22.99 3.60 -6.56
C ILE A 225 22.32 4.98 -6.65
N LEU A 226 22.58 5.75 -7.72
CA LEU A 226 21.91 7.03 -7.95
C LEU A 226 20.38 6.88 -8.05
N GLY A 227 19.89 5.78 -8.62
CA GLY A 227 18.46 5.46 -8.65
C GLY A 227 17.88 5.30 -7.24
N PHE A 228 18.54 4.53 -6.37
CA PHE A 228 18.13 4.41 -4.97
C PHE A 228 18.24 5.72 -4.21
N LEU A 229 19.33 6.49 -4.38
CA LEU A 229 19.49 7.80 -3.74
C LEU A 229 18.40 8.79 -4.15
N LYS A 230 18.08 8.88 -5.45
CA LYS A 230 16.97 9.72 -5.95
C LYS A 230 15.64 9.30 -5.34
N ALA A 231 15.34 7.99 -5.33
CA ALA A 231 14.12 7.48 -4.73
C ALA A 231 14.04 7.85 -3.23
N THR A 232 15.11 7.68 -2.48
CA THR A 232 15.18 8.00 -1.05
C THR A 232 15.01 9.50 -0.81
N LEU A 233 15.77 10.36 -1.52
CA LEU A 233 15.73 11.80 -1.33
C LEU A 233 14.35 12.39 -1.65
N VAL A 234 13.73 11.95 -2.76
CA VAL A 234 12.38 12.41 -3.11
C VAL A 234 11.34 11.88 -2.12
N THR A 235 11.45 10.62 -1.68
CA THR A 235 10.56 10.09 -0.64
C THR A 235 10.68 10.92 0.64
N LEU A 236 11.89 11.18 1.14
CA LEU A 236 12.10 11.97 2.35
C LEU A 236 11.54 13.40 2.19
N SER A 237 11.86 14.08 1.09
CA SER A 237 11.38 15.43 0.83
C SER A 237 9.86 15.54 0.81
N MET A 238 9.20 14.59 0.13
CA MET A 238 7.73 14.56 0.07
C MET A 238 7.07 14.07 1.37
N SER A 239 7.85 13.49 2.28
CA SER A 239 7.35 12.99 3.58
C SER A 239 7.52 14.03 4.71
N LEU A 240 8.11 15.18 4.45
CA LEU A 240 8.33 16.23 5.46
C LEU A 240 7.02 16.68 6.11
N ALA A 241 5.93 16.74 5.36
CA ALA A 241 4.62 17.11 5.89
C ALA A 241 4.12 16.17 7.02
N PHE A 242 4.63 14.92 7.09
CA PHE A 242 4.35 14.00 8.16
C PHE A 242 5.46 14.00 9.22
N PHE A 243 6.73 13.95 8.81
CA PHE A 243 7.84 13.81 9.75
C PHE A 243 8.12 15.07 10.55
N VAL A 244 7.95 16.28 9.99
CA VAL A 244 8.22 17.53 10.70
C VAL A 244 7.30 17.67 11.93
N PRO A 245 5.97 17.61 11.81
CA PRO A 245 5.09 17.65 12.99
C PRO A 245 5.34 16.53 13.99
N MET A 246 5.73 15.34 13.51
CA MET A 246 6.06 14.23 14.39
C MET A 246 7.31 14.52 15.22
N ILE A 247 8.38 15.04 14.61
CA ILE A 247 9.65 15.33 15.29
C ILE A 247 9.50 16.50 16.27
N GLU A 248 8.69 17.51 15.95
CA GLU A 248 8.43 18.65 16.83
C GLU A 248 7.77 18.28 18.16
N GLN A 249 7.17 17.07 18.24
CA GLN A 249 6.51 16.58 19.45
C GLN A 249 7.39 15.63 20.29
N PHE A 250 8.63 15.37 19.86
CA PHE A 250 9.63 14.63 20.63
C PHE A 250 10.56 15.59 21.38
#